data_bfde3aef7e88fb7d9e8575d69c2cc32b
#
_entry.id   bfde3aef7e88fb7d9e8575d69c2cc32b
#
_cell.length_a   1.000
_cell.length_b   1.000
_cell.length_c   1.000
_cell.angle_alpha   90.00
_cell.angle_beta   90.00
_cell.angle_gamma   90.00
#
_symmetry.space_group_name_H-M   'P 1'
#
loop_
_entity.id
_entity.type
_entity.pdbx_description
1 polymer ?
#
loop_
_entity_poly.entity_id
_entity_poly.type
_entity_poly.pdbx_seq_one_letter_code
_entity_poly.pdbx_strand_id
1 'polypeptide(L)'
;IFGNNLVRWLVNWIFSCKLTDIMSGYRAMTAEIVRSVPVLSSGFEVETELTIRVLDYGYTILEIPVPYRERPQGSFSKLHTFQDGYRVVREIVSIARGYKPLTFFGGLGLIFLAFGGIGGIWVVWDYLEDQYVDKVSTAILSIGAILTGFGSIALGVLLNTLSHRFRE
;
A
#
# COMPACT_ATOMS: atom_id res chain seq x y z
N ILE A 1 -17.63 0.40 -2.84
CA ILE A 1 -17.60 -0.72 -1.85
C ILE A 1 -16.26 -1.44 -1.89
N PHE A 2 -15.75 -1.88 -3.05
CA PHE A 2 -14.49 -2.65 -3.16
C PHE A 2 -13.25 -1.86 -2.68
N GLY A 3 -13.11 -0.60 -3.10
CA GLY A 3 -11.97 0.25 -2.72
C GLY A 3 -11.89 0.50 -1.20
N ASN A 4 -13.01 0.77 -0.55
CA ASN A 4 -13.05 0.96 0.91
C ASN A 4 -12.61 -0.30 1.66
N ASN A 5 -13.07 -1.48 1.23
CA ASN A 5 -12.68 -2.73 1.86
C ASN A 5 -11.18 -3.02 1.71
N LEU A 6 -10.59 -2.67 0.58
CA LEU A 6 -9.17 -2.87 0.31
C LEU A 6 -8.31 -1.92 1.17
N VAL A 7 -8.65 -0.63 1.24
CA VAL A 7 -7.95 0.35 2.08
C VAL A 7 -8.06 -0.05 3.56
N ARG A 8 -9.27 -0.42 4.01
CA ARG A 8 -9.50 -0.91 5.38
C ARG A 8 -8.65 -2.13 5.71
N TRP A 9 -8.62 -3.12 4.82
CA TRP A 9 -7.81 -4.32 5.01
C TRP A 9 -6.32 -3.95 5.12
N LEU A 10 -5.82 -3.07 4.26
CA LEU A 10 -4.44 -2.61 4.27
C LEU A 10 -4.07 -1.87 5.57
N VAL A 11 -4.93 -0.94 6.02
CA VAL A 11 -4.71 -0.20 7.28
C VAL A 11 -4.70 -1.17 8.46
N ASN A 12 -5.67 -2.09 8.53
CA ASN A 12 -5.72 -3.09 9.59
C ASN A 12 -4.47 -3.98 9.61
N TRP A 13 -3.98 -4.37 8.43
CA TRP A 13 -2.76 -5.17 8.30
C TRP A 13 -1.50 -4.39 8.68
N ILE A 14 -1.39 -3.11 8.27
CA ILE A 14 -0.21 -2.26 8.55
C ILE A 14 -0.12 -1.96 10.06
N PHE A 15 -1.23 -1.57 10.67
CA PHE A 15 -1.27 -1.12 12.06
C PHE A 15 -1.70 -2.21 13.05
N SER A 16 -1.95 -3.43 12.55
CA SER A 16 -2.38 -4.59 13.36
C SER A 16 -3.63 -4.27 14.20
N CYS A 17 -4.57 -3.49 13.64
CA CYS A 17 -5.83 -3.11 14.26
C CYS A 17 -7.02 -3.82 13.60
N LYS A 18 -8.23 -3.62 14.11
CA LYS A 18 -9.46 -4.25 13.62
C LYS A 18 -10.55 -3.20 13.44
N LEU A 19 -10.31 -2.21 12.59
CA LEU A 19 -11.29 -1.20 12.26
C LEU A 19 -12.32 -1.76 11.26
N THR A 20 -13.59 -1.41 11.47
CA THR A 20 -14.70 -1.82 10.61
C THR A 20 -15.06 -0.74 9.59
N ASP A 21 -14.84 0.54 9.94
CA ASP A 21 -15.04 1.68 9.04
C ASP A 21 -13.96 2.74 9.25
N ILE A 22 -13.25 3.08 8.17
CA ILE A 22 -12.20 4.11 8.16
C ILE A 22 -12.60 5.37 7.40
N MET A 23 -13.74 5.34 6.72
CA MET A 23 -14.23 6.46 5.89
C MET A 23 -15.41 7.22 6.50
N SER A 24 -15.78 6.90 7.75
CA SER A 24 -16.80 7.65 8.46
C SER A 24 -16.29 9.04 8.84
N GLY A 25 -17.05 10.07 8.50
CA GLY A 25 -16.77 11.46 8.91
C GLY A 25 -17.28 11.79 10.33
N TYR A 26 -18.09 10.91 10.94
CA TYR A 26 -18.60 11.14 12.29
C TYR A 26 -17.60 10.67 13.34
N ARG A 27 -16.84 11.63 13.89
CA ARG A 27 -15.72 11.36 14.80
C ARG A 27 -15.68 12.31 15.97
N ALA A 28 -15.32 11.80 17.14
CA ALA A 28 -14.98 12.60 18.30
C ALA A 28 -13.48 12.40 18.60
N MET A 29 -12.76 13.46 18.87
CA MET A 29 -11.33 13.44 19.13
C MET A 29 -11.00 14.27 20.35
N THR A 30 -9.94 13.93 21.07
CA THR A 30 -9.40 14.76 22.14
C THR A 30 -8.74 16.02 21.57
N ALA A 31 -8.70 17.09 22.35
CA ALA A 31 -8.01 18.32 21.96
C ALA A 31 -6.51 18.11 21.69
N GLU A 32 -5.91 17.13 22.33
CA GLU A 32 -4.52 16.73 22.12
C GLU A 32 -4.32 16.19 20.69
N ILE A 33 -5.14 15.26 20.24
CA ILE A 33 -5.07 14.71 18.87
C ILE A 33 -5.25 15.81 17.83
N VAL A 34 -6.25 16.70 18.03
CA VAL A 34 -6.52 17.81 17.10
C VAL A 34 -5.34 18.75 16.95
N ARG A 35 -4.55 18.95 18.02
CA ARG A 35 -3.39 19.84 18.01
C ARG A 35 -2.11 19.19 17.52
N SER A 36 -1.94 17.89 17.75
CA SER A 36 -0.70 17.17 17.48
C SER A 36 -0.68 16.47 16.12
N VAL A 37 -1.85 16.10 15.57
CA VAL A 37 -1.94 15.35 14.32
C VAL A 37 -2.24 16.28 13.13
N PRO A 38 -1.23 16.62 12.30
CA PRO A 38 -1.47 17.45 11.12
C PRO A 38 -2.21 16.66 10.06
N VAL A 39 -3.25 17.25 9.48
CA VAL A 39 -3.99 16.72 8.32
C VAL A 39 -3.72 17.63 7.14
N LEU A 40 -3.24 17.08 6.03
CA LEU A 40 -2.81 17.83 4.86
C LEU A 40 -3.74 17.68 3.67
N SER A 41 -4.53 16.61 3.61
CA SER A 41 -5.47 16.34 2.52
C SER A 41 -6.72 17.19 2.62
N SER A 42 -7.29 17.53 1.46
CA SER A 42 -8.58 18.19 1.33
C SER A 42 -9.51 17.30 0.48
N GLY A 43 -10.64 16.86 1.02
CA GLY A 43 -11.62 16.03 0.31
C GLY A 43 -11.90 14.70 1.00
N PHE A 44 -12.33 13.69 0.25
CA PHE A 44 -12.69 12.35 0.78
C PHE A 44 -11.50 11.54 1.34
N GLU A 45 -10.29 12.01 1.15
CA GLU A 45 -9.05 11.38 1.63
C GLU A 45 -8.77 11.75 3.09
N VAL A 46 -9.42 12.80 3.61
CA VAL A 46 -9.20 13.34 4.97
C VAL A 46 -9.48 12.29 6.04
N GLU A 47 -10.56 11.54 5.92
CA GLU A 47 -10.95 10.54 6.91
C GLU A 47 -9.93 9.40 6.97
N THR A 48 -9.43 8.98 5.82
CA THR A 48 -8.41 7.92 5.72
C THR A 48 -7.06 8.42 6.24
N GLU A 49 -6.61 9.60 5.82
CA GLU A 49 -5.37 10.21 6.31
C GLU A 49 -5.40 10.39 7.82
N LEU A 50 -6.48 10.95 8.36
CA LEU A 50 -6.63 11.15 9.80
C LEU A 50 -6.56 9.82 10.56
N THR A 51 -7.23 8.78 10.08
CA THR A 51 -7.16 7.44 10.69
C THR A 51 -5.73 6.92 10.73
N ILE A 52 -5.01 7.01 9.61
CA ILE A 52 -3.65 6.52 9.49
C ILE A 52 -2.71 7.30 10.40
N ARG A 53 -2.80 8.64 10.40
CA ARG A 53 -1.95 9.48 11.25
C ARG A 53 -2.20 9.27 12.74
N VAL A 54 -3.45 9.18 13.15
CA VAL A 54 -3.82 8.88 14.55
C VAL A 54 -3.19 7.56 15.00
N LEU A 55 -3.27 6.52 14.16
CA LEU A 55 -2.63 5.23 14.43
C LEU A 55 -1.09 5.30 14.42
N ASP A 56 -0.51 6.08 13.51
CA ASP A 56 0.94 6.26 13.39
C ASP A 56 1.53 7.00 14.61
N TYR A 57 0.78 7.92 15.17
CA TYR A 57 1.14 8.61 16.42
C TYR A 57 0.88 7.75 17.67
N GLY A 58 0.46 6.51 17.50
CA GLY A 58 0.26 5.55 18.60
C GLY A 58 -1.04 5.73 19.37
N TYR A 59 -1.97 6.56 18.90
CA TYR A 59 -3.28 6.71 19.53
C TYR A 59 -4.20 5.52 19.22
N THR A 60 -5.09 5.23 20.15
CA THR A 60 -6.09 4.16 20.00
C THR A 60 -7.39 4.72 19.42
N ILE A 61 -7.96 4.02 18.45
CA ILE A 61 -9.27 4.30 17.88
C ILE A 61 -10.29 3.33 18.47
N LEU A 62 -11.38 3.88 19.01
CA LEU A 62 -12.53 3.12 19.49
C LEU A 62 -13.71 3.35 18.55
N GLU A 63 -14.26 2.28 18.00
CA GLU A 63 -15.50 2.33 17.20
C GLU A 63 -16.70 2.09 18.10
N ILE A 64 -17.65 3.00 18.04
CA ILE A 64 -18.91 2.92 18.79
C ILE A 64 -20.05 2.77 17.77
N PRO A 65 -20.88 1.72 17.85
CA PRO A 65 -21.99 1.56 16.94
C PRO A 65 -23.03 2.65 17.18
N VAL A 66 -23.38 3.34 16.11
CA VAL A 66 -24.43 4.38 16.13
C VAL A 66 -25.56 4.00 15.18
N PRO A 67 -26.83 4.33 15.51
CA PRO A 67 -27.94 4.06 14.60
C PRO A 67 -27.79 4.89 13.33
N TYR A 68 -27.67 4.21 12.19
CA TYR A 68 -27.57 4.84 10.88
C TYR A 68 -28.94 4.94 10.24
N ARG A 69 -29.34 6.16 9.85
CA ARG A 69 -30.53 6.38 9.04
C ARG A 69 -30.14 6.44 7.56
N GLU A 70 -30.88 5.70 6.75
CA GLU A 70 -30.67 5.75 5.29
C GLU A 70 -30.91 7.18 4.76
N ARG A 71 -30.16 7.51 3.71
CA ARG A 71 -30.32 8.81 3.04
C ARG A 71 -31.71 8.93 2.43
N PRO A 72 -32.32 10.13 2.42
CA PRO A 72 -33.58 10.35 1.73
C PRO A 72 -33.49 9.93 0.26
N GLN A 73 -34.59 9.38 -0.26
CA GLN A 73 -34.68 9.01 -1.67
C GLN A 73 -34.38 10.24 -2.56
N GLY A 74 -33.48 10.09 -3.54
CA GLY A 74 -33.08 11.16 -4.46
C GLY A 74 -31.67 11.72 -4.20
N SER A 75 -30.94 11.29 -3.17
CA SER A 75 -29.56 11.68 -2.96
C SER A 75 -28.61 10.76 -3.75
N PHE A 76 -27.96 11.29 -4.78
CA PHE A 76 -26.98 10.56 -5.60
C PHE A 76 -25.59 10.59 -4.95
N SER A 77 -24.89 9.46 -5.00
CA SER A 77 -23.47 9.41 -4.65
C SER A 77 -22.66 10.20 -5.71
N LYS A 78 -21.83 11.13 -5.28
CA LYS A 78 -20.95 11.92 -6.16
C LYS A 78 -19.67 11.15 -6.56
N LEU A 79 -19.63 9.84 -6.35
CA LEU A 79 -18.46 9.00 -6.65
C LEU A 79 -18.34 8.74 -8.16
N HIS A 80 -17.24 9.16 -8.76
CA HIS A 80 -16.86 8.85 -10.14
C HIS A 80 -15.96 7.62 -10.19
N THR A 81 -16.49 6.49 -10.62
CA THR A 81 -15.93 5.13 -10.45
C THR A 81 -14.46 4.99 -10.91
N PHE A 82 -14.05 5.57 -12.03
CA PHE A 82 -12.68 5.43 -12.54
C PHE A 82 -11.67 6.37 -11.88
N GLN A 83 -12.05 7.63 -11.66
CA GLN A 83 -11.18 8.61 -10.99
C GLN A 83 -10.96 8.26 -9.53
N ASP A 84 -12.00 7.78 -8.87
CA ASP A 84 -11.93 7.36 -7.48
C ASP A 84 -11.14 6.06 -7.33
N GLY A 85 -11.23 5.12 -8.28
CA GLY A 85 -10.41 3.92 -8.32
C GLY A 85 -8.91 4.23 -8.39
N TYR A 86 -8.50 5.16 -9.24
CA TYR A 86 -7.10 5.59 -9.33
C TYR A 86 -6.62 6.26 -8.03
N ARG A 87 -7.44 7.12 -7.42
CA ARG A 87 -7.11 7.77 -6.13
C ARG A 87 -6.92 6.74 -5.02
N VAL A 88 -7.82 5.75 -4.93
CA VAL A 88 -7.71 4.68 -3.95
C VAL A 88 -6.40 3.87 -4.14
N VAL A 89 -6.07 3.49 -5.38
CA VAL A 89 -4.81 2.77 -5.66
C VAL A 89 -3.60 3.61 -5.30
N ARG A 90 -3.59 4.89 -5.67
CA ARG A 90 -2.52 5.83 -5.32
C ARG A 90 -2.35 5.95 -3.81
N GLU A 91 -3.46 6.04 -3.07
CA GLU A 91 -3.46 6.11 -1.61
C GLU A 91 -2.89 4.83 -0.99
N ILE A 92 -3.33 3.66 -1.46
CA ILE A 92 -2.79 2.36 -1.03
C ILE A 92 -1.28 2.29 -1.22
N VAL A 93 -0.79 2.66 -2.40
CA VAL A 93 0.65 2.66 -2.71
C VAL A 93 1.41 3.65 -1.82
N SER A 94 0.83 4.84 -1.60
CA SER A 94 1.42 5.86 -0.72
C SER A 94 1.57 5.37 0.71
N ILE A 95 0.50 4.77 1.26
CA ILE A 95 0.48 4.20 2.61
C ILE A 95 1.49 3.04 2.73
N ALA A 96 1.42 2.08 1.82
CA ALA A 96 2.30 0.91 1.85
C ALA A 96 3.78 1.30 1.76
N ARG A 97 4.11 2.25 0.87
CA ARG A 97 5.47 2.76 0.70
C ARG A 97 5.96 3.56 1.91
N GLY A 98 5.07 4.34 2.54
CA GLY A 98 5.42 5.22 3.65
C GLY A 98 5.55 4.48 4.99
N TYR A 99 4.67 3.53 5.26
CA TYR A 99 4.56 2.89 6.58
C TYR A 99 5.21 1.51 6.68
N LYS A 100 5.25 0.74 5.58
CA LYS A 100 5.96 -0.56 5.53
C LYS A 100 6.80 -0.70 4.25
N PRO A 101 7.83 0.15 4.08
CA PRO A 101 8.62 0.17 2.86
C PRO A 101 9.29 -1.17 2.57
N LEU A 102 9.81 -1.86 3.59
CA LEU A 102 10.43 -3.17 3.40
C LEU A 102 9.44 -4.19 2.83
N THR A 103 8.21 -4.22 3.32
CA THR A 103 7.20 -5.17 2.82
C THR A 103 6.77 -4.83 1.40
N PHE A 104 6.62 -3.54 1.09
CA PHE A 104 6.24 -3.07 -0.24
C PHE A 104 7.34 -3.35 -1.28
N PHE A 105 8.53 -2.82 -1.04
CA PHE A 105 9.67 -2.98 -1.97
C PHE A 105 10.24 -4.39 -1.95
N GLY A 106 10.20 -5.08 -0.80
CA GLY A 106 10.59 -6.48 -0.68
C GLY A 106 9.65 -7.41 -1.46
N GLY A 107 8.34 -7.21 -1.36
CA GLY A 107 7.36 -7.96 -2.14
C GLY A 107 7.52 -7.74 -3.64
N LEU A 108 7.68 -6.47 -4.06
CA LEU A 108 7.96 -6.12 -5.45
C LEU A 108 9.27 -6.77 -5.94
N GLY A 109 10.32 -6.72 -5.13
CA GLY A 109 11.60 -7.34 -5.42
C GLY A 109 11.50 -8.85 -5.59
N LEU A 110 10.75 -9.54 -4.73
CA LEU A 110 10.51 -10.98 -4.87
C LEU A 110 9.77 -11.35 -6.16
N ILE A 111 8.82 -10.52 -6.60
CA ILE A 111 8.13 -10.72 -7.89
C ILE A 111 9.13 -10.63 -9.05
N PHE A 112 9.99 -9.61 -9.05
CA PHE A 112 11.01 -9.46 -10.08
C PHE A 112 12.06 -10.58 -10.06
N LEU A 113 12.47 -11.03 -8.87
CA LEU A 113 13.39 -12.17 -8.73
C LEU A 113 12.77 -13.48 -9.23
N ALA A 114 11.48 -13.72 -8.92
CA ALA A 114 10.78 -14.90 -9.42
C ALA A 114 10.64 -14.86 -10.94
N PHE A 115 10.25 -13.72 -11.51
CA PHE A 115 10.12 -13.54 -12.95
C PHE A 115 11.46 -13.72 -13.69
N GLY A 116 12.51 -13.05 -13.20
CA GLY A 116 13.86 -13.17 -13.75
C GLY A 116 14.46 -14.57 -13.56
N GLY A 117 14.21 -15.21 -12.42
CA GLY A 117 14.64 -16.58 -12.13
C GLY A 117 14.00 -17.61 -13.07
N ILE A 118 12.68 -17.52 -13.27
CA ILE A 118 11.96 -18.40 -14.20
C ILE A 118 12.50 -18.23 -15.63
N GLY A 119 12.65 -16.98 -16.10
CA GLY A 119 13.20 -16.70 -17.43
C GLY A 119 14.65 -17.15 -17.57
N GLY A 120 15.48 -16.96 -16.54
CA GLY A 120 16.87 -17.40 -16.52
C GLY A 120 17.01 -18.93 -16.56
N ILE A 121 16.22 -19.65 -15.75
CA ILE A 121 16.18 -21.12 -15.75
C ILE A 121 15.80 -21.63 -17.13
N TRP A 122 14.81 -21.00 -17.77
CA TRP A 122 14.38 -21.40 -19.11
C TRP A 122 15.50 -21.25 -20.16
N VAL A 123 16.25 -20.13 -20.14
CA VAL A 123 17.38 -19.89 -21.04
C VAL A 123 18.51 -20.89 -20.79
N VAL A 124 18.80 -21.21 -19.53
CA VAL A 124 19.83 -22.20 -19.17
C VAL A 124 19.44 -23.60 -19.65
N TRP A 125 18.17 -23.96 -19.49
CA TRP A 125 17.66 -25.26 -19.96
C TRP A 125 17.79 -25.40 -21.48
N ASP A 126 17.36 -24.39 -22.22
CA ASP A 126 17.46 -24.32 -23.68
C ASP A 126 18.93 -24.48 -24.17
N TYR A 127 19.86 -23.77 -23.47
CA TYR A 127 21.30 -23.90 -23.75
C TYR A 127 21.85 -25.31 -23.49
N LEU A 128 21.37 -26.01 -22.48
CA LEU A 128 21.82 -27.36 -22.16
C LEU A 128 21.37 -28.38 -23.22
N GLU A 129 20.23 -28.16 -23.87
CA GLU A 129 19.72 -29.00 -24.94
C GLU A 129 20.42 -28.72 -26.27
N ASP A 130 20.53 -27.45 -26.67
CA ASP A 130 20.95 -27.06 -28.02
C ASP A 130 22.42 -26.61 -28.09
N GLN A 131 23.12 -26.45 -26.94
CA GLN A 131 24.47 -25.91 -26.82
C GLN A 131 24.64 -24.53 -27.49
N TYR A 132 23.54 -23.82 -27.70
CA TYR A 132 23.49 -22.50 -28.31
C TYR A 132 22.45 -21.62 -27.60
N VAL A 133 22.68 -20.30 -27.54
CA VAL A 133 21.75 -19.35 -26.87
C VAL A 133 20.91 -18.63 -27.92
N ASP A 134 19.79 -19.20 -28.29
CA ASP A 134 18.85 -18.55 -29.22
C ASP A 134 18.08 -17.37 -28.58
N LYS A 135 17.86 -17.46 -27.29
CA LYS A 135 16.99 -16.52 -26.55
C LYS A 135 17.76 -15.41 -25.82
N VAL A 136 18.72 -14.75 -26.51
CA VAL A 136 19.55 -13.69 -25.91
C VAL A 136 18.69 -12.57 -25.31
N SER A 137 17.61 -12.17 -25.95
CA SER A 137 16.69 -11.14 -25.44
C SER A 137 16.06 -11.54 -24.11
N THR A 138 15.68 -12.81 -23.96
CA THR A 138 15.13 -13.36 -22.71
C THR A 138 16.20 -13.40 -21.61
N ALA A 139 17.44 -13.78 -21.96
CA ALA A 139 18.55 -13.76 -21.02
C ALA A 139 18.81 -12.34 -20.46
N ILE A 140 18.85 -11.33 -21.33
CA ILE A 140 19.05 -9.93 -20.94
C ILE A 140 17.88 -9.45 -20.05
N LEU A 141 16.66 -9.77 -20.43
CA LEU A 141 15.46 -9.39 -19.64
C LEU A 141 15.48 -10.06 -18.27
N SER A 142 15.87 -11.33 -18.18
CA SER A 142 15.99 -12.08 -16.92
C SER A 142 17.03 -11.48 -15.99
N ILE A 143 18.21 -11.12 -16.50
CA ILE A 143 19.27 -10.44 -15.74
C ILE A 143 18.76 -9.07 -15.27
N GLY A 144 18.14 -8.28 -16.14
CA GLY A 144 17.55 -6.99 -15.78
C GLY A 144 16.50 -7.09 -14.69
N ALA A 145 15.63 -8.11 -14.76
CA ALA A 145 14.63 -8.36 -13.75
C ALA A 145 15.26 -8.75 -12.40
N ILE A 146 16.26 -9.64 -12.39
CA ILE A 146 16.99 -10.03 -11.17
C ILE A 146 17.66 -8.82 -10.51
N LEU A 147 18.38 -8.01 -11.29
CA LEU A 147 19.03 -6.81 -10.77
C LEU A 147 18.01 -5.80 -10.20
N THR A 148 16.89 -5.60 -10.89
CA THR A 148 15.79 -4.76 -10.40
C THR A 148 15.20 -5.31 -9.12
N GLY A 149 15.05 -6.63 -9.00
CA GLY A 149 14.58 -7.32 -7.82
C GLY A 149 15.48 -7.07 -6.59
N PHE A 150 16.77 -7.28 -6.74
CA PHE A 150 17.75 -6.99 -5.67
C PHE A 150 17.79 -5.50 -5.32
N GLY A 151 17.76 -4.60 -6.31
CA GLY A 151 17.72 -3.16 -6.10
C GLY A 151 16.47 -2.73 -5.31
N SER A 152 15.31 -3.31 -5.64
CA SER A 152 14.06 -3.05 -4.92
C SER A 152 14.14 -3.49 -3.45
N ILE A 153 14.65 -4.69 -3.17
CA ILE A 153 14.83 -5.19 -1.80
C ILE A 153 15.81 -4.28 -1.02
N ALA A 154 16.94 -3.93 -1.62
CA ALA A 154 17.92 -3.03 -1.00
C ALA A 154 17.30 -1.66 -0.66
N LEU A 155 16.51 -1.09 -1.57
CA LEU A 155 15.77 0.15 -1.34
C LEU A 155 14.77 -0.01 -0.18
N GLY A 156 14.06 -1.13 -0.12
CA GLY A 156 13.13 -1.43 0.97
C GLY A 156 13.82 -1.48 2.34
N VAL A 157 14.98 -2.11 2.42
CA VAL A 157 15.79 -2.17 3.66
C VAL A 157 16.27 -0.77 4.07
N LEU A 158 16.80 0.01 3.12
CA LEU A 158 17.27 1.37 3.39
C LEU A 158 16.15 2.27 3.91
N LEU A 159 15.00 2.28 3.23
CA LEU A 159 13.85 3.09 3.63
C LEU A 159 13.29 2.65 4.99
N ASN A 160 13.26 1.35 5.27
CA ASN A 160 12.82 0.84 6.57
C ASN A 160 13.75 1.29 7.70
N THR A 161 15.06 1.26 7.49
CA THR A 161 16.06 1.71 8.47
C THR A 161 15.94 3.21 8.73
N LEU A 162 15.74 4.01 7.67
CA LEU A 162 15.52 5.45 7.81
C LEU A 162 14.22 5.76 8.56
N SER A 163 13.13 5.08 8.24
CA SER A 163 11.84 5.28 8.90
C SER A 163 11.89 4.99 10.40
N HIS A 164 12.68 4.00 10.83
CA HIS A 164 12.88 3.73 12.26
C HIS A 164 13.64 4.85 12.97
N ARG A 165 14.67 5.43 12.36
CA ARG A 165 15.46 6.50 12.96
C ARG A 165 14.71 7.82 13.13
N PHE A 166 13.71 8.09 12.31
CA PHE A 166 12.89 9.31 12.40
C PHE A 166 11.69 9.18 13.34
N ARG A 167 11.43 7.97 13.88
CA ARG A 167 10.36 7.72 14.85
C ARG A 167 10.83 7.62 16.30
N GLU A 168 12.15 7.56 16.52
CA GLU A 168 12.79 7.69 17.84
C GLU A 168 13.09 9.19 18.13
#